data_f241ec746f3f03aecbb4b20e5a627894
#
_entry.id   f241ec746f3f03aecbb4b20e5a627894
#
_cell.length_a   1.000
_cell.length_b   1.000
_cell.length_c   1.000
_cell.angle_alpha   90.00
_cell.angle_beta   90.00
_cell.angle_gamma   90.00
#
_symmetry.space_group_name_H-M   'P 1'
#
loop_
_entity.id
_entity.type
_entity.pdbx_description
1 polymer ?
#
loop_
_entity_poly.entity_id
_entity_poly.type
_entity_poly.pdbx_seq_one_letter_code
_entity_poly.pdbx_strand_id
1 'polypeptide(L)'
;MDMPGGIWENRKAIIEAAKSGALPMEALAAAKDADTVLFFGGLTELFESEGFDRDDLSIPQNQLSLLQKLSAAGERIVVVLFGGSPMELPFACGVSDILHMALPGQGGGEVCRRLLWGEATPNERLSETWMKTCGDIPYGERFSKGKIEQYRENIFVGYRYFDEAPEKVRYPFGYGLSYTTFA
;
A
#
# COMPACT_ATOMS: atom_id res chain seq x y z
N MET A 1 29.26 3.10 -16.60
CA MET A 1 29.59 2.54 -15.27
C MET A 1 28.66 1.36 -15.08
N ASP A 2 29.13 0.17 -15.49
CA ASP A 2 28.31 -1.04 -15.45
C ASP A 2 28.12 -1.45 -13.99
N MET A 3 26.91 -1.28 -13.49
CA MET A 3 26.52 -1.84 -12.20
C MET A 3 26.52 -3.38 -12.31
N PRO A 4 27.04 -4.11 -11.33
CA PRO A 4 27.04 -5.57 -11.41
C PRO A 4 25.62 -6.08 -11.49
N GLY A 5 25.30 -6.82 -12.56
CA GLY A 5 23.96 -7.28 -12.96
C GLY A 5 23.22 -8.23 -12.01
N GLY A 6 23.68 -8.40 -10.77
CA GLY A 6 23.15 -9.42 -9.87
C GLY A 6 21.76 -9.12 -9.28
N ILE A 7 21.46 -7.88 -8.95
CA ILE A 7 20.18 -7.54 -8.26
C ILE A 7 19.01 -7.41 -9.25
N TRP A 8 19.25 -6.78 -10.38
CA TRP A 8 18.21 -6.55 -11.39
C TRP A 8 17.84 -7.81 -12.19
N GLU A 9 18.81 -8.67 -12.50
CA GLU A 9 18.54 -9.94 -13.19
C GLU A 9 17.70 -10.89 -12.32
N ASN A 10 17.87 -10.86 -11.00
CA ASN A 10 17.10 -11.70 -10.08
C ASN A 10 15.77 -11.08 -9.62
N ARG A 11 15.50 -9.80 -9.91
CA ARG A 11 14.30 -9.11 -9.43
C ARG A 11 13.01 -9.85 -9.79
N LYS A 12 12.85 -10.27 -11.04
CA LYS A 12 11.65 -11.01 -11.48
C LYS A 12 11.48 -12.32 -10.71
N ALA A 13 12.55 -13.07 -10.52
CA ALA A 13 12.51 -14.32 -9.77
C ALA A 13 12.15 -14.09 -8.29
N ILE A 14 12.66 -13.02 -7.67
CA ILE A 14 12.33 -12.64 -6.29
C ILE A 14 10.88 -12.20 -6.18
N ILE A 15 10.38 -11.39 -7.11
CA ILE A 15 8.98 -10.98 -7.17
C ILE A 15 8.06 -12.19 -7.33
N GLU A 16 8.38 -13.12 -8.23
CA GLU A 16 7.59 -14.34 -8.41
C GLU A 16 7.62 -15.22 -7.15
N ALA A 17 8.76 -15.33 -6.47
CA ALA A 17 8.84 -16.02 -5.19
C ALA A 17 7.99 -15.33 -4.09
N ALA A 18 7.99 -14.00 -4.04
CA ALA A 18 7.14 -13.22 -3.14
C ALA A 18 5.65 -13.36 -3.47
N LYS A 19 5.29 -13.56 -4.73
CA LYS A 19 3.92 -13.85 -5.18
C LYS A 19 3.47 -15.27 -4.85
N SER A 20 4.38 -16.21 -4.59
CA SER A 20 4.05 -17.64 -4.39
C SER A 20 3.23 -17.94 -3.14
N GLY A 21 3.09 -16.99 -2.23
CA GLY A 21 2.22 -17.14 -1.05
C GLY A 21 2.69 -18.14 0.01
N ALA A 22 3.97 -18.53 0.01
CA ALA A 22 4.56 -19.35 1.05
C ALA A 22 4.57 -18.57 2.37
N LEU A 23 3.75 -18.98 3.32
CA LEU A 23 3.54 -18.26 4.59
C LEU A 23 4.14 -19.04 5.75
N PRO A 24 4.78 -18.35 6.70
CA PRO A 24 5.16 -18.97 7.95
C PRO A 24 3.91 -19.39 8.74
N MET A 25 3.71 -20.67 8.94
CA MET A 25 2.68 -21.22 9.83
C MET A 25 2.83 -20.69 11.27
N GLU A 26 4.04 -20.34 11.62
CA GLU A 26 4.41 -19.75 12.92
C GLU A 26 3.71 -18.41 13.17
N ALA A 27 3.57 -17.56 12.14
CA ALA A 27 2.87 -16.28 12.27
C ALA A 27 1.38 -16.46 12.63
N LEU A 28 0.73 -17.44 12.01
CA LEU A 28 -0.67 -17.77 12.31
C LEU A 28 -0.83 -18.40 13.69
N ALA A 29 0.14 -19.22 14.12
CA ALA A 29 0.12 -19.81 15.45
C ALA A 29 0.31 -18.74 16.54
N ALA A 30 1.25 -17.82 16.33
CA ALA A 30 1.50 -16.71 17.26
C ALA A 30 0.32 -15.74 17.38
N ALA A 31 -0.44 -15.55 16.31
CA ALA A 31 -1.60 -14.65 16.30
C ALA A 31 -2.74 -15.14 17.21
N LYS A 32 -2.93 -16.46 17.36
CA LYS A 32 -4.07 -17.04 18.10
C LYS A 32 -4.16 -16.64 19.57
N ASP A 33 -3.01 -16.36 20.19
CA ASP A 33 -2.92 -16.00 21.61
C ASP A 33 -2.73 -14.49 21.82
N ALA A 34 -2.88 -13.69 20.75
CA ALA A 34 -2.69 -12.25 20.77
C ALA A 34 -4.03 -11.52 20.78
N ASP A 35 -4.17 -10.48 21.61
CA ASP A 35 -5.35 -9.59 21.59
C ASP A 35 -5.42 -8.74 20.33
N THR A 36 -4.28 -8.45 19.72
CA THR A 36 -4.17 -7.63 18.51
C THR A 36 -2.92 -8.02 17.72
N VAL A 37 -3.07 -8.18 16.44
CA VAL A 37 -1.97 -8.42 15.51
C VAL A 37 -1.56 -7.10 14.87
N LEU A 38 -0.29 -6.71 15.02
CA LEU A 38 0.30 -5.60 14.29
C LEU A 38 0.98 -6.16 13.03
N PHE A 39 0.41 -5.88 11.88
CA PHE A 39 0.96 -6.31 10.61
C PHE A 39 1.74 -5.16 9.96
N PHE A 40 3.05 -5.34 9.78
CA PHE A 40 3.92 -4.40 9.07
C PHE A 40 4.15 -4.89 7.66
N GLY A 41 3.72 -4.11 6.68
CA GLY A 41 3.80 -4.50 5.28
C GLY A 41 3.83 -3.30 4.33
N GLY A 42 3.72 -3.58 3.05
CA GLY A 42 3.75 -2.58 1.99
C GLY A 42 4.75 -2.91 0.89
N LEU A 43 5.26 -1.88 0.25
CA LEU A 43 6.15 -2.01 -0.91
C LEU A 43 7.61 -2.01 -0.45
N THR A 44 8.38 -2.94 -1.02
CA THR A 44 9.83 -2.96 -0.89
C THR A 44 10.47 -2.38 -2.14
N GLU A 45 11.77 -2.12 -2.12
CA GLU A 45 12.54 -1.64 -3.28
C GLU A 45 12.40 -2.54 -4.52
N LEU A 46 11.99 -3.79 -4.36
CA LEU A 46 11.71 -4.70 -5.47
C LEU A 46 10.41 -4.38 -6.20
N PHE A 47 9.47 -3.73 -5.53
CA PHE A 47 8.16 -3.36 -6.05
C PHE A 47 8.09 -1.87 -6.40
N GLU A 48 8.75 -1.03 -5.63
CA GLU A 48 8.77 0.42 -5.79
C GLU A 48 10.20 0.94 -5.65
N SER A 49 10.77 1.46 -6.72
CA SER A 49 12.13 2.01 -6.76
C SER A 49 12.29 2.98 -7.91
N GLU A 50 13.29 3.86 -7.82
CA GLU A 50 13.71 4.67 -8.95
C GLU A 50 14.22 3.78 -10.10
N GLY A 51 13.95 4.18 -11.33
CA GLY A 51 14.47 3.53 -12.54
C GLY A 51 13.58 2.45 -13.16
N PHE A 52 12.41 2.18 -12.61
CA PHE A 52 11.39 1.36 -13.24
C PHE A 52 9.97 1.74 -12.79
N ASP A 53 9.00 1.51 -13.67
CA ASP A 53 7.59 1.69 -13.34
C ASP A 53 7.03 0.44 -12.64
N ARG A 54 6.04 0.63 -11.79
CA ARG A 54 5.24 -0.46 -11.24
C ARG A 54 4.32 -1.02 -12.32
N ASP A 55 4.19 -2.33 -12.37
CA ASP A 55 3.28 -3.02 -13.31
C ASP A 55 1.81 -2.90 -12.87
N ASP A 56 1.57 -2.81 -11.55
CA ASP A 56 0.25 -2.73 -10.92
C ASP A 56 0.33 -2.01 -9.56
N LEU A 57 -0.81 -1.85 -8.90
CA LEU A 57 -0.89 -1.26 -7.56
C LEU A 57 -1.00 -2.29 -6.43
N SER A 58 -0.81 -3.57 -6.71
CA SER A 58 -0.92 -4.63 -5.71
C SER A 58 0.20 -4.55 -4.67
N ILE A 59 -0.11 -4.95 -3.45
CA ILE A 59 0.93 -5.30 -2.46
C ILE A 59 1.45 -6.73 -2.77
N PRO A 60 2.63 -7.10 -2.25
CA PRO A 60 3.17 -8.46 -2.45
C PRO A 60 2.19 -9.55 -2.05
N GLN A 61 1.99 -10.55 -2.91
CA GLN A 61 0.97 -11.58 -2.75
C GLN A 61 1.11 -12.40 -1.47
N ASN A 62 2.34 -12.63 -0.99
CA ASN A 62 2.58 -13.30 0.29
C ASN A 62 2.03 -12.50 1.47
N GLN A 63 2.15 -11.16 1.46
CA GLN A 63 1.57 -10.29 2.47
C GLN A 63 0.03 -10.33 2.43
N LEU A 64 -0.54 -10.23 1.23
CA LEU A 64 -1.99 -10.30 1.05
C LEU A 64 -2.55 -11.64 1.52
N SER A 65 -1.90 -12.76 1.17
CA SER A 65 -2.31 -14.09 1.61
C SER A 65 -2.26 -14.27 3.12
N LEU A 66 -1.26 -13.69 3.80
CA LEU A 66 -1.18 -13.72 5.26
C LEU A 66 -2.31 -12.91 5.90
N LEU A 67 -2.54 -11.69 5.43
CA LEU A 67 -3.64 -10.84 5.91
C LEU A 67 -5.00 -11.51 5.76
N GLN A 68 -5.26 -12.16 4.62
CA GLN A 68 -6.51 -12.91 4.39
C GLN A 68 -6.69 -14.05 5.40
N LYS A 69 -5.63 -14.79 5.70
CA LYS A 69 -5.70 -15.91 6.68
C LYS A 69 -5.90 -15.41 8.09
N LEU A 70 -5.20 -14.34 8.50
CA LEU A 70 -5.37 -13.72 9.81
C LEU A 70 -6.79 -13.17 9.98
N SER A 71 -7.31 -12.47 8.97
CA SER A 71 -8.69 -11.95 8.96
C SER A 71 -9.73 -13.07 9.04
N ALA A 72 -9.52 -14.18 8.29
CA ALA A 72 -10.40 -15.34 8.33
C ALA A 72 -10.39 -16.07 9.68
N ALA A 73 -9.31 -15.96 10.44
CA ALA A 73 -9.21 -16.49 11.82
C ALA A 73 -9.95 -15.61 12.84
N GLY A 74 -10.43 -14.43 12.45
CA GLY A 74 -11.16 -13.51 13.33
C GLY A 74 -10.27 -12.63 14.21
N GLU A 75 -8.99 -12.54 13.88
CA GLU A 75 -8.03 -11.73 14.65
C GLU A 75 -8.29 -10.23 14.48
N ARG A 76 -8.07 -9.47 15.54
CA ARG A 76 -8.03 -8.02 15.43
C ARG A 76 -6.70 -7.59 14.80
N ILE A 77 -6.75 -6.99 13.63
CA ILE A 77 -5.56 -6.65 12.87
C ILE A 77 -5.45 -5.13 12.68
N VAL A 78 -4.31 -4.58 13.05
CA VAL A 78 -3.89 -3.22 12.70
C VAL A 78 -2.78 -3.34 11.67
N VAL A 79 -2.98 -2.76 10.49
CA VAL A 79 -2.02 -2.81 9.39
C VAL A 79 -1.21 -1.51 9.35
N VAL A 80 0.10 -1.61 9.37
CA VAL A 80 1.03 -0.51 9.15
C VAL A 80 1.64 -0.67 7.77
N LEU A 81 1.31 0.26 6.86
CA LEU A 81 1.72 0.22 5.47
C LEU A 81 2.86 1.20 5.19
N PHE A 82 3.86 0.71 4.45
CA PHE A 82 4.98 1.48 3.94
C PHE A 82 4.98 1.45 2.41
N GLY A 83 5.15 2.61 1.79
CA GLY A 83 5.20 2.78 0.34
C GLY A 83 4.93 4.23 -0.04
N GLY A 84 5.55 4.71 -1.11
CA GLY A 84 5.46 6.10 -1.56
C GLY A 84 4.33 6.38 -2.54
N SER A 85 3.60 5.34 -2.97
CA SER A 85 2.53 5.44 -3.95
C SER A 85 1.27 4.68 -3.51
N PRO A 86 0.11 4.90 -4.16
CA PRO A 86 -1.12 4.19 -3.84
C PRO A 86 -0.98 2.67 -3.93
N MET A 87 -1.73 1.97 -3.11
CA MET A 87 -1.79 0.51 -3.09
C MET A 87 -3.24 0.04 -3.13
N GLU A 88 -3.48 -1.05 -3.84
CA GLU A 88 -4.76 -1.76 -3.74
C GLU A 88 -4.91 -2.39 -2.36
N LEU A 89 -6.03 -2.12 -1.70
CA LEU A 89 -6.31 -2.58 -0.35
C LEU A 89 -7.57 -3.48 -0.31
N PRO A 90 -7.55 -4.65 -0.93
CA PRO A 90 -8.71 -5.54 -0.95
C PRO A 90 -9.07 -6.08 0.44
N PHE A 91 -8.13 -6.02 1.39
CA PHE A 91 -8.31 -6.43 2.78
C PHE A 91 -8.87 -5.34 3.70
N ALA A 92 -9.03 -4.10 3.23
CA ALA A 92 -9.36 -2.95 4.09
C ALA A 92 -10.64 -3.14 4.93
N CYS A 93 -11.61 -3.91 4.45
CA CYS A 93 -12.83 -4.22 5.20
C CYS A 93 -12.65 -5.37 6.22
N GLY A 94 -11.53 -6.09 6.18
CA GLY A 94 -11.24 -7.24 7.04
C GLY A 94 -10.20 -6.95 8.13
N VAL A 95 -9.80 -5.69 8.31
CA VAL A 95 -8.85 -5.26 9.33
C VAL A 95 -9.46 -4.13 10.17
N SER A 96 -8.96 -3.95 11.39
CA SER A 96 -9.51 -2.94 12.31
C SER A 96 -9.09 -1.54 11.91
N ASP A 97 -7.82 -1.35 11.62
CA ASP A 97 -7.22 -0.06 11.35
C ASP A 97 -6.08 -0.18 10.33
N ILE A 98 -5.85 0.88 9.57
CA ILE A 98 -4.71 1.00 8.65
C ILE A 98 -3.97 2.30 8.96
N LEU A 99 -2.70 2.19 9.33
CA LEU A 99 -1.77 3.30 9.48
C LEU A 99 -0.83 3.35 8.28
N HIS A 100 -0.96 4.37 7.43
CA HIS A 100 -0.08 4.57 6.30
C HIS A 100 1.10 5.47 6.71
N MET A 101 2.31 4.92 6.64
CA MET A 101 3.55 5.58 7.05
C MET A 101 4.31 6.20 5.88
N ALA A 102 3.82 6.05 4.65
CA ALA A 102 4.53 6.48 3.43
C ALA A 102 5.98 5.99 3.40
N LEU A 103 6.93 6.88 3.16
CA LEU A 103 8.37 6.66 3.23
C LEU A 103 8.94 7.44 4.42
N PRO A 104 8.92 6.89 5.64
CA PRO A 104 9.10 7.66 6.86
C PRO A 104 10.53 8.14 7.12
N GLY A 105 11.48 7.71 6.30
CA GLY A 105 12.89 8.10 6.42
C GLY A 105 13.52 7.69 7.75
N GLN A 106 14.43 8.52 8.24
CA GLN A 106 15.12 8.27 9.51
C GLN A 106 14.17 8.45 10.70
N GLY A 107 14.23 7.53 11.64
CA GLY A 107 13.39 7.59 12.86
C GLY A 107 11.98 7.04 12.68
N GLY A 108 11.61 6.48 11.52
CA GLY A 108 10.27 5.98 11.22
C GLY A 108 9.74 4.96 12.20
N GLY A 109 10.58 4.08 12.74
CA GLY A 109 10.19 3.10 13.75
C GLY A 109 9.71 3.74 15.06
N GLU A 110 10.41 4.76 15.55
CA GLU A 110 10.02 5.49 16.76
C GLU A 110 8.73 6.30 16.55
N VAL A 111 8.59 6.94 15.40
CA VAL A 111 7.37 7.68 15.05
C VAL A 111 6.18 6.70 14.96
N CYS A 112 6.35 5.57 14.30
CA CYS A 112 5.32 4.53 14.21
C CYS A 112 4.90 4.03 15.60
N ARG A 113 5.86 3.73 16.49
CA ARG A 113 5.58 3.34 17.87
C ARG A 113 4.73 4.40 18.57
N ARG A 114 5.13 5.67 18.52
CA ARG A 114 4.39 6.75 19.17
C ARG A 114 2.97 6.91 18.65
N LEU A 115 2.76 6.72 17.36
CA LEU A 115 1.42 6.74 16.76
C LEU A 115 0.59 5.55 17.26
N LEU A 116 1.13 4.33 17.22
CA LEU A 116 0.42 3.12 17.66
C LEU A 116 0.02 3.14 19.14
N TRP A 117 0.85 3.77 19.99
CA TRP A 117 0.57 3.89 21.44
C TRP A 117 -0.17 5.18 21.82
N GLY A 118 -0.56 6.01 20.85
CA GLY A 118 -1.30 7.25 21.12
C GLY A 118 -0.46 8.35 21.76
N GLU A 119 0.87 8.24 21.74
CA GLU A 119 1.79 9.29 22.21
C GLU A 119 1.94 10.41 21.20
N ALA A 120 1.55 10.18 19.95
CA ALA A 120 1.43 11.15 18.89
C ALA A 120 0.12 10.93 18.14
N THR A 121 -0.40 11.97 17.51
CA THR A 121 -1.64 11.93 16.73
C THR A 121 -1.32 11.95 15.24
N PRO A 122 -1.86 11.03 14.44
CA PRO A 122 -1.75 11.13 12.99
C PRO A 122 -2.53 12.35 12.50
N ASN A 123 -1.86 13.23 11.77
CA ASN A 123 -2.44 14.49 11.28
C ASN A 123 -2.23 14.73 9.79
N GLU A 124 -1.51 13.86 9.14
CA GLU A 124 -1.31 13.91 7.70
C GLU A 124 -2.56 13.45 6.94
N ARG A 125 -2.67 13.89 5.69
CA ARG A 125 -3.74 13.56 4.77
C ARG A 125 -3.16 12.96 3.50
N LEU A 126 -3.93 12.09 2.84
CA LEU A 126 -3.51 11.54 1.56
C LEU A 126 -3.29 12.66 0.54
N SER A 127 -2.12 12.67 -0.06
CA SER A 127 -1.71 13.63 -1.10
C SER A 127 -2.30 13.31 -2.47
N GLU A 128 -2.98 12.18 -2.60
CA GLU A 128 -3.62 11.72 -3.82
C GLU A 128 -4.81 10.80 -3.51
N THR A 129 -5.67 10.60 -4.52
CA THR A 129 -6.79 9.66 -4.41
C THR A 129 -6.26 8.22 -4.52
N TRP A 130 -6.66 7.37 -3.60
CA TRP A 130 -6.44 5.92 -3.68
C TRP A 130 -7.65 5.26 -4.33
N MET A 131 -7.46 4.70 -5.50
CA MET A 131 -8.49 3.97 -6.23
C MET A 131 -8.66 2.55 -5.68
N LYS A 132 -9.74 1.89 -6.05
CA LYS A 132 -10.00 0.50 -5.64
C LYS A 132 -9.09 -0.48 -6.35
N THR A 133 -8.86 -0.27 -7.65
CA THR A 133 -8.00 -1.12 -8.49
C THR A 133 -7.17 -0.28 -9.47
N CYS A 134 -6.07 -0.83 -9.95
CA CYS A 134 -5.23 -0.22 -10.97
C CYS A 134 -6.02 0.10 -12.27
N GLY A 135 -7.01 -0.73 -12.60
CA GLY A 135 -7.89 -0.50 -13.76
C GLY A 135 -8.79 0.73 -13.65
N ASP A 136 -8.90 1.33 -12.47
CA ASP A 136 -9.68 2.55 -12.24
C ASP A 136 -8.93 3.83 -12.65
N ILE A 137 -7.61 3.73 -12.93
CA ILE A 137 -6.78 4.85 -13.38
C ILE A 137 -7.20 5.24 -14.80
N PRO A 138 -7.58 6.50 -15.06
CA PRO A 138 -7.95 6.93 -16.40
C PRO A 138 -6.76 6.80 -17.35
N TYR A 139 -6.98 6.15 -18.49
CA TYR A 139 -5.97 5.96 -19.54
C TYR A 139 -4.67 5.23 -19.14
N GLY A 140 -4.62 4.59 -17.97
CA GLY A 140 -3.43 3.92 -17.44
C GLY A 140 -2.87 2.85 -18.39
N GLU A 141 -3.73 2.15 -19.13
CA GLU A 141 -3.32 1.15 -20.11
C GLU A 141 -2.50 1.70 -21.29
N ARG A 142 -2.50 3.02 -21.47
CA ARG A 142 -1.77 3.71 -22.55
C ARG A 142 -0.48 4.37 -22.09
N PHE A 143 -0.23 4.38 -20.80
CA PHE A 143 0.99 4.97 -20.24
C PHE A 143 2.23 4.31 -20.84
N SER A 144 3.16 5.12 -21.33
CA SER A 144 4.43 4.69 -21.93
C SER A 144 4.34 3.70 -23.12
N LYS A 145 3.20 3.63 -23.82
CA LYS A 145 3.00 2.71 -24.98
C LYS A 145 3.39 3.29 -26.33
N GLY A 146 3.67 4.59 -26.41
CA GLY A 146 3.94 5.28 -27.69
C GLY A 146 5.14 6.21 -27.62
N LYS A 147 5.54 6.74 -28.79
CA LYS A 147 6.58 7.76 -28.90
C LYS A 147 6.08 9.17 -28.57
N ILE A 148 4.76 9.35 -28.54
CA ILE A 148 4.09 10.63 -28.27
C ILE A 148 3.15 10.40 -27.10
N GLU A 149 3.41 11.10 -26.01
CA GLU A 149 2.51 11.12 -24.86
C GLU A 149 1.39 12.15 -25.09
N GLN A 150 0.17 11.77 -24.76
CA GLN A 150 -1.02 12.59 -24.88
C GLN A 150 -1.66 12.79 -23.53
N TYR A 151 -1.74 14.02 -23.06
CA TYR A 151 -2.41 14.40 -21.82
C TYR A 151 -3.94 14.35 -22.02
N ARG A 152 -4.49 13.13 -21.95
CA ARG A 152 -5.90 12.83 -22.29
C ARG A 152 -6.86 13.26 -21.21
N GLU A 153 -6.40 13.32 -19.97
CA GLU A 153 -7.18 13.71 -18.81
C GLU A 153 -7.62 15.17 -18.87
N ASN A 154 -6.86 16.02 -19.59
CA ASN A 154 -7.12 17.45 -19.67
C ASN A 154 -7.21 18.06 -18.25
N ILE A 155 -8.34 18.70 -17.89
CA ILE A 155 -8.57 19.26 -16.56
C ILE A 155 -8.94 18.20 -15.51
N PHE A 156 -9.34 17.00 -15.93
CA PHE A 156 -9.75 15.89 -15.07
C PHE A 156 -8.56 15.00 -14.67
N VAL A 157 -7.51 15.63 -14.15
CA VAL A 157 -6.32 14.94 -13.64
C VAL A 157 -6.44 14.68 -12.14
N GLY A 158 -6.00 13.50 -11.68
CA GLY A 158 -5.99 13.13 -10.28
C GLY A 158 -7.39 13.16 -9.65
N TYR A 159 -7.54 13.80 -8.50
CA TYR A 159 -8.80 13.84 -7.75
C TYR A 159 -9.97 14.40 -8.55
N ARG A 160 -9.74 15.31 -9.49
CA ARG A 160 -10.81 15.89 -10.34
C ARG A 160 -11.52 14.85 -11.20
N TYR A 161 -10.79 13.82 -11.67
CA TYR A 161 -11.40 12.68 -12.34
C TYR A 161 -12.25 11.86 -11.37
N PHE A 162 -11.71 11.59 -10.20
CA PHE A 162 -12.37 10.75 -9.21
C PHE A 162 -13.57 11.43 -8.53
N ASP A 163 -13.67 12.75 -8.53
CA ASP A 163 -14.87 13.47 -8.12
C ASP A 163 -16.08 13.13 -9.03
N GLU A 164 -15.82 12.84 -10.31
CA GLU A 164 -16.85 12.39 -11.28
C GLU A 164 -17.04 10.86 -11.30
N ALA A 165 -16.17 10.10 -10.62
CA ALA A 165 -16.20 8.64 -10.56
C ALA A 165 -16.00 8.11 -9.13
N PRO A 166 -16.84 8.52 -8.15
CA PRO A 166 -16.64 8.17 -6.73
C PRO A 166 -16.73 6.66 -6.45
N GLU A 167 -17.41 5.90 -7.29
CA GLU A 167 -17.51 4.44 -7.16
C GLU A 167 -16.15 3.73 -7.32
N LYS A 168 -15.16 4.39 -7.96
CA LYS A 168 -13.80 3.87 -8.16
C LYS A 168 -12.87 4.18 -6.97
N VAL A 169 -13.28 5.06 -6.08
CA VAL A 169 -12.47 5.57 -4.98
C VAL A 169 -12.51 4.63 -3.78
N ARG A 170 -11.34 4.31 -3.23
CA ARG A 170 -11.18 3.67 -1.92
C ARG A 170 -11.04 4.73 -0.82
N TYR A 171 -10.12 5.65 -1.01
CA TYR A 171 -9.91 6.81 -0.14
C TYR A 171 -9.68 8.06 -1.01
N PRO A 172 -10.45 9.13 -0.83
CA PRO A 172 -10.29 10.33 -1.63
C PRO A 172 -9.02 11.11 -1.28
N PHE A 173 -8.58 11.96 -2.19
CA PHE A 173 -7.58 13.00 -1.91
C PHE A 173 -7.95 13.75 -0.62
N GLY A 174 -6.96 13.99 0.23
CA GLY A 174 -7.18 14.67 1.51
C GLY A 174 -7.80 13.81 2.61
N TYR A 175 -8.07 12.52 2.36
CA TYR A 175 -8.57 11.62 3.38
C TYR A 175 -7.53 11.40 4.48
N GLY A 176 -8.02 11.27 5.70
CA GLY A 176 -7.24 10.86 6.86
C GLY A 176 -8.05 11.02 8.13
N LEU A 177 -7.86 10.09 9.05
CA LEU A 177 -8.42 10.10 10.39
C LEU A 177 -7.38 10.60 11.39
N SER A 178 -7.84 11.01 12.54
CA SER A 178 -7.01 11.51 13.64
C SER A 178 -7.54 10.97 14.96
N TYR A 179 -6.73 11.01 16.00
CA TYR A 179 -7.18 10.72 17.37
C TYR A 179 -7.86 11.93 18.02
N THR A 180 -7.81 13.08 17.36
CA THR A 180 -8.45 14.31 17.81
C THR A 180 -9.93 14.29 17.45
N THR A 181 -10.78 14.65 18.41
CA THR A 181 -12.21 14.90 18.20
C THR A 181 -12.50 16.39 18.33
N PHE A 182 -13.43 16.87 17.52
CA PHE A 182 -13.92 18.25 17.58
C PHE A 182 -15.36 18.21 18.14
N ALA A 183 -15.61 19.01 19.15
CA ALA A 183 -16.94 19.19 19.74
C ALA A 183 -17.62 20.46 19.19
#